data_66264faca8ce084495000917de3ee0bd
#
_entry.id   66264faca8ce084495000917de3ee0bd
#
_cell.length_a   1.000
_cell.length_b   1.000
_cell.length_c   1.000
_cell.angle_alpha   90.00
_cell.angle_beta   90.00
_cell.angle_gamma   90.00
#
_symmetry.space_group_name_H-M   'P 1'
#
loop_
_entity.id
_entity.type
_entity.pdbx_description
1 polymer ?
#
loop_
_entity_poly.entity_id
_entity_poly.type
_entity_poly.pdbx_seq_one_letter_code
_entity_poly.pdbx_strand_id
1 'polypeptide(L)' 'MSVYSIYKETHSSDGSATPERQYAGWAANQADAILRANELYEGRDSIEAALVIGNGPTEVEVLYRVDGEN' A
#
# COMPACT_ATOMS: atom_id res chain seq x y z
N MET A 1 -12.77 9.87 12.54
CA MET A 1 -11.41 10.25 12.15
C MET A 1 -10.83 9.17 11.27
N SER A 2 -10.39 9.54 10.07
CA SER A 2 -9.87 8.56 9.12
C SER A 2 -8.39 8.34 9.31
N VAL A 3 -7.96 7.08 9.27
CA VAL A 3 -6.57 6.71 9.35
C VAL A 3 -6.20 6.04 8.03
N TYR A 4 -5.08 6.46 7.48
CA TYR A 4 -4.59 5.92 6.22
C TYR A 4 -3.52 4.86 6.51
N SER A 5 -3.57 3.78 5.78
CA SER A 5 -2.61 2.69 5.91
C SER A 5 -1.72 2.62 4.68
N ILE A 6 -0.48 2.22 4.92
CA ILE A 6 0.48 2.02 3.84
C ILE A 6 0.65 0.51 3.68
N TYR A 7 0.48 0.03 2.47
CA TYR A 7 0.61 -1.38 2.15
C TYR A 7 1.70 -1.59 1.10
N LYS A 8 2.50 -2.61 1.33
CA LYS A 8 3.45 -3.10 0.35
C LYS A 8 2.79 -4.26 -0.37
N GLU A 9 2.72 -4.19 -1.68
CA GLU A 9 2.12 -5.23 -2.50
C GLU A 9 3.21 -6.06 -3.16
N THR A 10 3.25 -7.34 -2.82
CA THR A 10 4.25 -8.26 -3.38
C THR A 10 3.62 -9.10 -4.47
N HIS A 11 4.39 -9.37 -5.51
CA HIS A 11 3.95 -10.21 -6.61
C HIS A 11 4.64 -11.56 -6.50
N SER A 12 3.89 -12.63 -6.72
CA SER A 12 4.49 -13.95 -6.76
C SER A 12 5.30 -14.10 -8.05
N SER A 13 6.40 -14.82 -7.94
CA SER A 13 7.32 -14.96 -9.07
C SER A 13 6.74 -15.79 -10.22
N ASP A 14 5.75 -16.61 -9.96
CA ASP A 14 5.10 -17.43 -10.98
C ASP A 14 3.92 -16.72 -11.65
N GLY A 15 3.54 -15.56 -11.16
CA GLY A 15 2.47 -14.76 -11.74
C GLY A 15 1.07 -15.32 -11.56
N SER A 16 0.92 -16.42 -10.84
CA SER A 16 -0.37 -17.10 -10.71
C SER A 16 -1.17 -16.66 -9.50
N ALA A 17 -0.53 -16.08 -8.49
CA ALA A 17 -1.18 -15.69 -7.26
C ALA A 17 -1.64 -14.23 -7.31
N THR A 18 -2.73 -13.94 -6.61
CA THR A 18 -3.17 -12.58 -6.38
C THR A 18 -2.10 -11.83 -5.58
N PRO A 19 -1.76 -10.60 -5.96
CA PRO A 19 -0.79 -9.82 -5.18
C PRO A 19 -1.24 -9.71 -3.73
N GLU A 20 -0.30 -9.89 -2.82
CA GLU A 20 -0.57 -9.87 -1.40
C GLU A 20 -0.16 -8.52 -0.80
N ARG A 21 -1.06 -7.92 -0.06
CA ARG A 21 -0.80 -6.65 0.62
C ARG A 21 -0.28 -6.91 2.03
N GLN A 22 0.84 -6.29 2.35
CA GLN A 22 1.42 -6.36 3.68
C GLN A 22 1.41 -4.97 4.29
N TYR A 23 0.93 -4.88 5.53
CA TYR A 23 0.89 -3.62 6.25
C TYR A 23 2.31 -3.10 6.46
N ALA A 24 2.57 -1.86 6.06
CA ALA A 24 3.89 -1.25 6.16
C ALA A 24 3.92 -0.02 7.08
N GLY A 25 2.78 0.55 7.39
CA GLY A 25 2.72 1.73 8.25
C GLY A 25 1.39 2.43 8.16
N TRP A 26 1.28 3.57 8.84
CA TRP A 26 0.05 4.35 8.86
C TRP A 26 0.37 5.84 8.84
N ALA A 27 -0.64 6.63 8.53
CA ALA A 27 -0.54 8.08 8.56
C ALA A 27 -1.88 8.68 8.98
N ALA A 28 -1.82 9.85 9.59
CA ALA A 28 -3.00 10.51 10.11
C ALA A 28 -3.76 11.31 9.06
N ASN A 29 -3.12 11.65 7.96
CA ASN A 29 -3.75 12.41 6.89
C ASN A 29 -3.22 11.97 5.52
N GLN A 30 -3.89 12.42 4.47
CA GLN A 30 -3.57 12.02 3.11
C GLN A 30 -2.17 12.43 2.66
N ALA A 31 -1.76 13.65 2.99
CA ALA A 31 -0.45 14.16 2.60
C ALA A 31 0.67 13.33 3.21
N ASP A 32 0.55 13.00 4.51
CA ASP A 32 1.51 12.16 5.20
C ASP A 32 1.50 10.73 4.65
N ALA A 33 0.33 10.22 4.28
CA ALA A 33 0.24 8.88 3.72
C ALA A 33 1.02 8.78 2.41
N ILE A 34 0.89 9.77 1.55
CA ILE A 34 1.62 9.80 0.29
C ILE A 34 3.13 9.92 0.54
N LEU A 35 3.52 10.77 1.48
CA LEU A 35 4.92 10.94 1.82
C LEU A 35 5.52 9.64 2.35
N ARG A 36 4.82 8.95 3.25
CA ARG A 36 5.29 7.69 3.82
C ARG A 36 5.38 6.59 2.77
N ALA A 37 4.42 6.54 1.85
CA ALA A 37 4.46 5.57 0.76
C ALA A 37 5.73 5.76 -0.09
N ASN A 38 6.06 7.00 -0.41
CA ASN A 38 7.29 7.30 -1.16
C ASN A 38 8.56 6.96 -0.36
N GLU A 39 8.56 7.21 0.94
CA GLU A 39 9.71 6.89 1.78
C GLU A 39 9.94 5.39 1.93
N LEU A 40 8.88 4.61 1.94
CA LEU A 40 8.96 3.16 2.11
C LEU A 40 9.17 2.43 0.78
N TYR A 41 9.04 3.12 -0.32
CA TYR A 41 9.21 2.54 -1.64
C TYR A 41 10.68 2.16 -1.87
N GLU A 42 10.90 0.89 -2.19
CA GLU A 42 12.24 0.35 -2.39
C GLU A 42 12.57 0.02 -3.84
N GLY A 43 11.64 0.27 -4.75
CA GLY A 43 11.85 -0.01 -6.17
C GLY A 43 11.50 -1.42 -6.61
N ARG A 44 11.22 -2.33 -5.69
CA ARG A 44 10.88 -3.72 -6.02
C ARG A 44 9.39 -3.97 -6.00
N ASP A 45 8.79 -3.73 -4.84
CA ASP A 45 7.38 -3.99 -4.63
C ASP A 45 6.60 -2.70 -4.77
N SER A 46 5.35 -2.82 -5.19
CA SER A 46 4.47 -1.67 -5.25
C SER A 46 4.11 -1.23 -3.84
N ILE A 47 4.03 0.08 -3.64
CA ILE A 47 3.59 0.68 -2.38
C ILE A 47 2.33 1.47 -2.65
N GLU A 48 1.36 1.33 -1.77
CA GLU A 48 0.12 2.10 -1.89
C GLU A 48 -0.28 2.72 -0.55
N ALA A 49 -0.86 3.91 -0.64
CA ALA A 49 -1.49 4.57 0.49
C ALA A 49 -3.00 4.38 0.32
N ALA A 50 -3.66 3.86 1.33
CA ALA A 50 -5.06 3.49 1.22
C ALA A 50 -5.85 3.85 2.47
N LEU A 51 -7.12 4.13 2.26
CA LEU A 51 -8.08 4.32 3.34
C LEU A 51 -8.77 2.98 3.59
N VAL A 52 -8.67 2.48 4.82
CA VAL A 52 -9.34 1.25 5.20
C VAL A 52 -10.83 1.55 5.39
N ILE A 53 -11.68 0.88 4.61
CA ILE A 53 -13.12 1.10 4.65
C ILE A 53 -13.88 -0.08 5.27
N GLY A 54 -13.16 -1.17 5.56
CA GLY A 54 -13.75 -2.35 6.16
C GLY A 54 -12.68 -3.15 6.87
N ASN A 55 -12.49 -4.39 6.46
CA ASN A 55 -11.45 -5.25 7.01
C ASN A 55 -10.21 -5.18 6.11
N GLY A 56 -9.30 -4.28 6.43
CA GLY A 56 -8.06 -4.21 5.67
C GLY A 56 -7.25 -5.50 5.82
N PRO A 57 -6.37 -5.83 4.87
CA PRO A 57 -6.02 -5.05 3.67
C PRO A 57 -6.89 -5.35 2.45
N THR A 58 -7.95 -6.13 2.60
CA THR A 58 -8.80 -6.52 1.46
C THR A 58 -9.89 -5.50 1.14
N GLU A 59 -10.29 -4.70 2.12
CA GLU A 59 -11.34 -3.70 1.95
C GLU A 59 -10.79 -2.31 2.16
N VAL A 60 -10.11 -1.82 1.13
CA VAL A 60 -9.47 -0.50 1.17
C VAL A 60 -9.78 0.28 -0.09
N GLU A 61 -9.74 1.60 0.04
CA GLU A 61 -9.78 2.51 -1.10
C GLU A 61 -8.37 3.04 -1.32
N VAL A 62 -7.78 2.71 -2.45
CA VAL A 62 -6.41 3.14 -2.77
C VAL A 62 -6.42 4.60 -3.19
N LEU A 63 -5.63 5.41 -2.49
CA LEU A 63 -5.53 6.85 -2.77
C LEU A 63 -4.32 7.18 -3.63
N TYR A 64 -3.25 6.43 -3.46
CA TYR A 64 -1.99 6.70 -4.13
C TYR A 64 -1.21 5.40 -4.24
N ARG A 65 -0.56 5.21 -5.37
CA ARG A 65 0.21 3.99 -5.62
C ARG A 65 1.47 4.29 -6.41
N VAL A 66 2.56 3.68 -6.00
CA VAL A 66 3.81 3.67 -6.77
C VAL A 66 4.09 2.23 -7.15
N ASP A 67 4.16 1.96 -8.43
CA ASP A 67 4.41 0.60 -8.92
C ASP A 67 5.88 0.23 -8.79
N GLY A 68 6.10 -0.96 -8.24
CA GLY A 68 7.45 -1.50 -8.13
C GLY A 68 7.96 -2.01 -9.46
N GLU A 69 9.26 -2.03 -9.60
CA GLU A 69 9.93 -2.59 -10.77
C GLU A 69 10.34 -4.03 -10.48
N ASN A 70 9.83 -4.93 -11.27
CA ASN A 70 10.17 -6.36 -11.17
C ASN A 70 11.03 -6.77 -12.33
#